data_b211bcb633f1762fdd87229227cd52e1
#
_entry.id   b211bcb633f1762fdd87229227cd52e1
#
_cell.length_a   1.000
_cell.length_b   1.000
_cell.length_c   1.000
_cell.angle_alpha   90.00
_cell.angle_beta   90.00
_cell.angle_gamma   90.00
#
_symmetry.space_group_name_H-M   'P 1'
#
loop_
_entity.id
_entity.type
_entity.pdbx_description
1 polymer ?
#
loop_
_entity_poly.entity_id
_entity_poly.type
_entity_poly.pdbx_seq_one_letter_code
_entity_poly.pdbx_strand_id
1 'polypeptide(L)'
;PAMWSSAEFWMQRLKKDTRVKDGTWVCPNEWSPEHGPTEDGVAHAQQLVRANLQICRDAINELSAAELGLTPADVEQLDNYLDHIDTGLHTEAYDGTTWKQQADQRNIKKGDLLLREWKYSDFTRGQGPNHRHMSHLMCLFPLNQVRPGDGGYYDAAVRSLRFRGDVATGWSMGWKANLWARAKDGDHARVILNNALRHSTTYGVDEGQGGIYYNLYDSHAPFQIDGNFGMCSGIAQMLLQSQDNIIEILPALPSVWKNGHVTGLKAVGNFTVDITWVNGKPTATRIVSHKGAPLVVKSDKDLTTVYVHVGQKNLEVVPTATQGAYELKDVPAGATVEIEFTKPAGLGALKAAAPAASKAVYDLSGRRVSESAHGLQIVGGHKVLR
;
A
#
# COMPACT_ATOMS: atom_id res chain seq x y z
N PRO A 1 -13.48 16.65 -13.24
CA PRO A 1 -12.72 17.55 -14.13
C PRO A 1 -11.21 17.30 -14.07
N ALA A 2 -10.56 17.39 -12.90
CA ALA A 2 -9.09 17.28 -12.81
C ALA A 2 -8.52 15.94 -13.32
N MET A 3 -9.14 14.81 -12.99
CA MET A 3 -8.72 13.49 -13.48
C MET A 3 -8.84 13.40 -15.00
N TRP A 4 -9.95 13.87 -15.57
CA TRP A 4 -10.15 13.86 -17.01
C TRP A 4 -9.12 14.75 -17.73
N SER A 5 -8.90 15.96 -17.23
CA SER A 5 -7.89 16.86 -17.81
C SER A 5 -6.48 16.25 -17.82
N SER A 6 -6.15 15.49 -16.79
CA SER A 6 -4.89 14.71 -16.76
C SER A 6 -4.90 13.58 -17.80
N ALA A 7 -6.02 12.89 -17.95
CA ALA A 7 -6.15 11.83 -18.96
C ALA A 7 -6.04 12.39 -20.39
N GLU A 8 -6.72 13.53 -20.68
CA GLU A 8 -6.62 14.22 -21.98
C GLU A 8 -5.19 14.62 -22.31
N PHE A 9 -4.47 15.19 -21.33
CA PHE A 9 -3.05 15.53 -21.51
C PHE A 9 -2.24 14.29 -21.94
N TRP A 10 -2.41 13.17 -21.24
CA TRP A 10 -1.67 11.97 -21.56
C TRP A 10 -2.10 11.34 -22.88
N MET A 11 -3.39 11.29 -23.21
CA MET A 11 -3.86 10.80 -24.50
C MET A 11 -3.28 11.60 -25.66
N GLN A 12 -3.07 12.93 -25.50
CA GLN A 12 -2.42 13.76 -26.51
C GLN A 12 -0.90 13.56 -26.55
N ARG A 13 -0.26 13.23 -25.42
CA ARG A 13 1.18 13.04 -25.32
C ARG A 13 1.64 11.64 -25.73
N LEU A 14 0.83 10.61 -25.53
CA LEU A 14 1.15 9.25 -25.92
C LEU A 14 1.42 9.16 -27.43
N LYS A 15 2.37 8.30 -27.81
CA LYS A 15 2.66 8.01 -29.21
C LYS A 15 2.64 6.50 -29.49
N LYS A 16 2.42 6.14 -30.74
CA LYS A 16 2.57 4.75 -31.17
C LYS A 16 4.02 4.30 -31.03
N ASP A 17 4.21 3.08 -30.52
CA ASP A 17 5.52 2.48 -30.45
C ASP A 17 6.04 2.18 -31.86
N THR A 18 7.14 2.82 -32.23
CA THR A 18 7.75 2.67 -33.56
C THR A 18 8.66 1.44 -33.67
N ARG A 19 9.06 0.86 -32.54
CA ARG A 19 9.97 -0.31 -32.49
C ARG A 19 9.22 -1.62 -32.67
N VAL A 20 8.04 -1.77 -32.03
CA VAL A 20 7.25 -3.01 -32.08
C VAL A 20 6.26 -3.01 -33.25
N LYS A 21 5.71 -1.85 -33.64
CA LYS A 21 4.74 -1.68 -34.73
C LYS A 21 3.44 -2.49 -34.60
N ASP A 22 3.06 -2.79 -33.37
CA ASP A 22 1.83 -3.52 -33.03
C ASP A 22 0.64 -2.63 -32.69
N GLY A 23 0.83 -1.32 -32.81
CA GLY A 23 -0.18 -0.32 -32.45
C GLY A 23 -0.19 0.10 -31.00
N THR A 24 0.71 -0.43 -30.17
CA THR A 24 0.83 -0.10 -28.74
C THR A 24 1.16 1.40 -28.53
N TRP A 25 0.52 2.00 -27.53
CA TRP A 25 0.79 3.36 -27.09
C TRP A 25 1.84 3.39 -25.97
N VAL A 26 2.81 4.28 -26.10
CA VAL A 26 3.90 4.44 -25.11
C VAL A 26 4.06 5.91 -24.69
N CYS A 27 4.46 6.12 -23.43
CA CYS A 27 4.93 7.40 -22.93
C CYS A 27 6.27 7.75 -23.60
N PRO A 28 6.38 8.88 -24.31
CA PRO A 28 7.59 9.21 -25.03
C PRO A 28 8.63 9.89 -24.16
N ASN A 29 9.92 9.56 -24.38
CA ASN A 29 11.07 10.27 -23.80
C ASN A 29 10.98 10.40 -22.27
N GLU A 30 10.66 9.32 -21.59
CA GLU A 30 10.63 9.25 -20.13
C GLU A 30 11.98 8.78 -19.57
N TRP A 31 12.21 9.08 -18.30
CA TRP A 31 13.45 8.80 -17.61
C TRP A 31 13.17 8.19 -16.24
N SER A 32 13.76 7.02 -15.97
CA SER A 32 13.63 6.40 -14.65
C SER A 32 14.55 7.08 -13.65
N PRO A 33 14.03 7.57 -12.52
CA PRO A 33 14.88 8.24 -11.54
C PRO A 33 15.86 7.25 -10.91
N GLU A 34 17.12 7.64 -10.77
CA GLU A 34 17.69 8.95 -11.14
C GLU A 34 18.69 8.85 -12.28
N HIS A 35 18.92 7.69 -12.80
CA HIS A 35 19.95 7.40 -13.77
C HIS A 35 19.48 6.37 -14.80
N GLY A 36 20.18 6.30 -15.87
CA GLY A 36 19.89 5.42 -16.97
C GLY A 36 19.44 6.17 -18.21
N PRO A 37 19.06 5.47 -19.25
CA PRO A 37 18.67 6.09 -20.50
C PRO A 37 17.30 6.75 -20.41
N THR A 38 17.14 7.82 -21.19
CA THR A 38 15.82 8.32 -21.57
C THR A 38 15.31 7.49 -22.74
N GLU A 39 14.14 6.88 -22.59
CA GLU A 39 13.52 6.11 -23.67
C GLU A 39 11.99 6.15 -23.61
N ASP A 40 11.35 5.62 -24.65
CA ASP A 40 9.92 5.44 -24.66
C ASP A 40 9.51 4.23 -23.85
N GLY A 41 8.39 4.32 -23.14
CA GLY A 41 7.82 3.18 -22.43
C GLY A 41 8.55 2.83 -21.12
N VAL A 42 9.12 3.83 -20.44
CA VAL A 42 9.69 3.64 -19.10
C VAL A 42 8.60 3.18 -18.14
N ALA A 43 8.89 2.12 -17.37
CA ALA A 43 7.92 1.36 -16.60
C ALA A 43 7.04 2.23 -15.70
N HIS A 44 7.61 3.10 -14.86
CA HIS A 44 6.83 3.90 -13.92
C HIS A 44 5.86 4.87 -14.63
N ALA A 45 6.30 5.47 -15.74
CA ALA A 45 5.45 6.39 -16.52
C ALA A 45 4.28 5.63 -17.14
N GLN A 46 4.53 4.47 -17.74
CA GLN A 46 3.48 3.61 -18.30
C GLN A 46 2.48 3.16 -17.23
N GLN A 47 2.97 2.68 -16.09
CA GLN A 47 2.15 2.23 -14.97
C GLN A 47 1.24 3.34 -14.45
N LEU A 48 1.77 4.56 -14.25
CA LEU A 48 1.02 5.71 -13.75
C LEU A 48 0.01 6.23 -14.77
N VAL A 49 0.40 6.34 -16.04
CA VAL A 49 -0.51 6.83 -17.10
C VAL A 49 -1.64 5.84 -17.32
N ARG A 50 -1.35 4.54 -17.40
CA ARG A 50 -2.38 3.52 -17.49
C ARG A 50 -3.35 3.57 -16.31
N ALA A 51 -2.83 3.72 -15.07
CA ALA A 51 -3.66 3.87 -13.88
C ALA A 51 -4.52 5.15 -13.93
N ASN A 52 -4.00 6.27 -14.41
CA ASN A 52 -4.77 7.50 -14.58
C ASN A 52 -5.94 7.31 -15.56
N LEU A 53 -5.69 6.68 -16.71
CA LEU A 53 -6.74 6.38 -17.69
C LEU A 53 -7.78 5.43 -17.10
N GLN A 54 -7.35 4.39 -16.37
CA GLN A 54 -8.25 3.42 -15.74
C GLN A 54 -9.14 4.07 -14.67
N ILE A 55 -8.58 4.94 -13.82
CA ILE A 55 -9.37 5.69 -12.81
C ILE A 55 -10.44 6.57 -13.47
N CYS A 56 -10.14 7.17 -14.61
CA CYS A 56 -11.15 7.91 -15.38
C CYS A 56 -12.25 6.98 -15.90
N ARG A 57 -11.89 5.80 -16.40
CA ARG A 57 -12.86 4.81 -16.89
C ARG A 57 -13.74 4.28 -15.76
N ASP A 58 -13.16 4.02 -14.59
CA ASP A 58 -13.90 3.59 -13.40
C ASP A 58 -14.88 4.67 -12.94
N ALA A 59 -14.47 5.93 -12.93
CA ALA A 59 -15.34 7.06 -12.61
C ALA A 59 -16.53 7.21 -13.58
N ILE A 60 -16.33 6.92 -14.87
CA ILE A 60 -17.40 6.91 -15.88
C ILE A 60 -18.39 5.76 -15.61
N ASN A 61 -17.92 4.62 -15.13
CA ASN A 61 -18.79 3.49 -14.77
C ASN A 61 -19.68 3.82 -13.56
N GLU A 62 -19.16 4.59 -12.58
CA GLU A 62 -19.87 4.96 -11.36
C GLU A 62 -20.87 6.12 -11.57
N LEU A 63 -20.49 7.13 -12.36
CA LEU A 63 -21.18 8.42 -12.46
C LEU A 63 -21.83 8.68 -13.83
N SER A 64 -21.72 7.77 -14.79
CA SER A 64 -22.03 7.96 -16.20
C SER A 64 -21.24 9.08 -16.92
N ALA A 65 -21.07 8.92 -18.22
CA ALA A 65 -20.34 9.93 -19.03
C ALA A 65 -21.08 11.27 -19.07
N ALA A 66 -22.42 11.25 -19.17
CA ALA A 66 -23.24 12.46 -19.25
C ALA A 66 -23.17 13.31 -17.98
N GLU A 67 -23.19 12.68 -16.79
CA GLU A 67 -23.03 13.39 -15.50
C GLU A 67 -21.62 14.02 -15.35
N LEU A 68 -20.62 13.44 -16.00
CA LEU A 68 -19.25 13.96 -16.04
C LEU A 68 -19.04 15.00 -17.14
N GLY A 69 -20.04 15.26 -18.00
CA GLY A 69 -19.96 16.18 -19.14
C GLY A 69 -19.13 15.63 -20.30
N LEU A 70 -19.01 14.31 -20.42
CA LEU A 70 -18.26 13.63 -21.47
C LEU A 70 -19.19 13.16 -22.60
N THR A 71 -18.68 13.17 -23.82
CA THR A 71 -19.37 12.65 -24.99
C THR A 71 -19.10 11.14 -25.18
N PRO A 72 -19.92 10.41 -25.94
CA PRO A 72 -19.60 9.03 -26.32
C PRO A 72 -18.26 8.89 -27.05
N ALA A 73 -17.86 9.89 -27.84
CA ALA A 73 -16.56 9.90 -28.53
C ALA A 73 -15.38 10.01 -27.55
N ASP A 74 -15.53 10.77 -26.45
CA ASP A 74 -14.51 10.85 -25.40
C ASP A 74 -14.30 9.48 -24.72
N VAL A 75 -15.39 8.78 -24.47
CA VAL A 75 -15.35 7.43 -23.86
C VAL A 75 -14.70 6.42 -24.80
N GLU A 76 -15.10 6.41 -26.08
CA GLU A 76 -14.51 5.55 -27.11
C GLU A 76 -13.01 5.81 -27.27
N GLN A 77 -12.61 7.08 -27.24
CA GLN A 77 -11.19 7.44 -27.30
C GLN A 77 -10.43 6.91 -26.09
N LEU A 78 -10.96 7.09 -24.87
CA LEU A 78 -10.36 6.56 -23.64
C LEU A 78 -10.22 5.03 -23.67
N ASP A 79 -11.27 4.32 -24.09
CA ASP A 79 -11.27 2.87 -24.20
C ASP A 79 -10.22 2.40 -25.22
N ASN A 80 -10.10 3.06 -26.37
CA ASN A 80 -9.08 2.73 -27.36
C ASN A 80 -7.65 2.92 -26.82
N TYR A 81 -7.40 3.96 -26.01
CA TYR A 81 -6.08 4.11 -25.37
C TYR A 81 -5.84 3.01 -24.32
N LEU A 82 -6.83 2.69 -23.48
CA LEU A 82 -6.71 1.65 -22.45
C LEU A 82 -6.45 0.26 -23.03
N ASP A 83 -7.08 -0.04 -24.17
CA ASP A 83 -6.94 -1.33 -24.83
C ASP A 83 -5.54 -1.53 -25.45
N HIS A 84 -4.86 -0.45 -25.80
CA HIS A 84 -3.61 -0.50 -26.56
C HIS A 84 -2.42 0.10 -25.83
N ILE A 85 -2.58 0.69 -24.62
CA ILE A 85 -1.45 1.25 -23.88
C ILE A 85 -0.55 0.14 -23.32
N ASP A 86 0.76 0.31 -23.47
CA ASP A 86 1.74 -0.55 -22.82
C ASP A 86 1.54 -0.52 -21.29
N THR A 87 1.60 -1.68 -20.67
CA THR A 87 1.32 -1.85 -19.24
C THR A 87 2.46 -1.36 -18.35
N GLY A 88 3.66 -1.20 -18.89
CA GLY A 88 4.88 -0.99 -18.11
C GLY A 88 5.32 -2.22 -17.31
N LEU A 89 4.76 -3.40 -17.63
CA LEU A 89 5.11 -4.67 -16.98
C LEU A 89 5.91 -5.52 -17.96
N HIS A 90 7.23 -5.37 -17.90
CA HIS A 90 8.18 -6.16 -18.67
C HIS A 90 9.11 -6.87 -17.71
N THR A 91 9.54 -8.07 -18.07
CA THR A 91 10.49 -8.87 -17.28
C THR A 91 11.73 -9.17 -18.07
N GLU A 92 12.81 -9.40 -17.36
CA GLU A 92 14.06 -9.92 -17.90
C GLU A 92 14.66 -10.94 -16.95
N ALA A 93 15.38 -11.91 -17.51
CA ALA A 93 16.07 -12.91 -16.72
C ALA A 93 17.40 -12.35 -16.19
N TYR A 94 17.66 -12.52 -14.89
CA TYR A 94 18.95 -12.18 -14.33
C TYR A 94 20.07 -13.01 -15.01
N ASP A 95 21.12 -12.33 -15.42
CA ASP A 95 22.22 -12.94 -16.22
C ASP A 95 23.15 -13.88 -15.42
N GLY A 96 23.09 -13.81 -14.09
CA GLY A 96 23.91 -14.60 -13.18
C GLY A 96 25.30 -14.02 -12.91
N THR A 97 25.64 -12.86 -13.46
CA THR A 97 27.00 -12.28 -13.40
C THR A 97 27.02 -10.84 -12.91
N THR A 98 26.12 -10.00 -13.39
CA THR A 98 26.05 -8.58 -13.02
C THR A 98 25.64 -8.44 -11.57
N TRP A 99 26.45 -7.72 -10.77
CA TRP A 99 26.27 -7.56 -9.32
C TRP A 99 26.10 -8.90 -8.58
N LYS A 100 26.87 -9.89 -8.99
CA LYS A 100 26.73 -11.29 -8.51
C LYS A 100 26.78 -11.40 -6.99
N GLN A 101 27.67 -10.64 -6.33
CA GLN A 101 27.79 -10.69 -4.87
C GLN A 101 26.47 -10.31 -4.19
N GLN A 102 25.84 -9.21 -4.61
CA GLN A 102 24.57 -8.77 -4.06
C GLN A 102 23.42 -9.73 -4.41
N ALA A 103 23.42 -10.25 -5.63
CA ALA A 103 22.45 -11.24 -6.07
C ALA A 103 22.51 -12.50 -5.20
N ASP A 104 23.71 -13.04 -4.97
CA ASP A 104 23.93 -14.23 -4.14
C ASP A 104 23.45 -13.98 -2.69
N GLN A 105 23.82 -12.84 -2.09
CA GLN A 105 23.39 -12.45 -0.73
C GLN A 105 21.87 -12.35 -0.60
N ARG A 106 21.18 -12.02 -1.69
CA ARG A 106 19.73 -11.81 -1.74
C ARG A 106 18.98 -12.98 -2.37
N ASN A 107 19.68 -14.10 -2.56
CA ASN A 107 19.14 -15.32 -3.15
C ASN A 107 18.46 -15.09 -4.52
N ILE A 108 19.09 -14.28 -5.37
CA ILE A 108 18.70 -14.10 -6.78
C ILE A 108 19.61 -14.94 -7.64
N LYS A 109 19.03 -15.82 -8.45
CA LYS A 109 19.73 -16.81 -9.25
C LYS A 109 19.66 -16.49 -10.73
N LYS A 110 20.64 -16.96 -11.50
CA LYS A 110 20.60 -16.90 -12.96
C LYS A 110 19.28 -17.46 -13.49
N GLY A 111 18.63 -16.70 -14.34
CA GLY A 111 17.33 -17.02 -14.92
C GLY A 111 16.11 -16.55 -14.12
N ASP A 112 16.30 -16.07 -12.89
CA ASP A 112 15.21 -15.45 -12.15
C ASP A 112 14.71 -14.21 -12.89
N LEU A 113 13.39 -14.12 -13.07
CA LEU A 113 12.77 -12.95 -13.71
C LEU A 113 12.72 -11.78 -12.73
N LEU A 114 13.20 -10.63 -13.20
CA LEU A 114 13.12 -9.33 -12.56
C LEU A 114 12.23 -8.41 -13.40
N LEU A 115 11.55 -7.44 -12.76
CA LEU A 115 10.85 -6.39 -13.50
C LEU A 115 11.86 -5.40 -14.09
N ARG A 116 11.62 -4.97 -15.30
CA ARG A 116 12.43 -3.97 -16.01
C ARG A 116 12.01 -2.56 -15.61
N GLU A 117 12.97 -1.66 -15.54
CA GLU A 117 12.73 -0.21 -15.42
C GLU A 117 12.42 0.44 -16.77
N TRP A 118 12.91 -0.16 -17.85
CA TRP A 118 12.76 0.31 -19.23
C TRP A 118 12.16 -0.76 -20.11
N LYS A 119 11.43 -0.35 -21.13
CA LYS A 119 10.84 -1.29 -22.09
C LYS A 119 11.91 -2.00 -22.91
N TYR A 120 12.97 -1.28 -23.30
CA TYR A 120 13.99 -1.77 -24.24
C TYR A 120 15.36 -1.97 -23.59
N SER A 121 15.76 -1.07 -22.69
CA SER A 121 17.04 -1.21 -21.98
C SER A 121 16.92 -2.22 -20.85
N ASP A 122 18.00 -2.96 -20.62
CA ASP A 122 18.07 -3.97 -19.55
C ASP A 122 18.48 -3.35 -18.20
N PHE A 123 18.40 -4.15 -17.13
CA PHE A 123 18.67 -3.70 -15.76
C PHE A 123 20.11 -3.22 -15.53
N THR A 124 21.06 -3.61 -16.41
CA THR A 124 22.47 -3.19 -16.30
C THR A 124 22.64 -1.70 -16.61
N ARG A 125 21.66 -1.07 -17.25
CA ARG A 125 21.67 0.36 -17.59
C ARG A 125 21.26 1.23 -16.40
N GLY A 126 20.71 0.62 -15.35
CA GLY A 126 20.30 1.31 -14.13
C GLY A 126 21.41 1.44 -13.10
N GLN A 127 21.03 1.82 -11.90
CA GLN A 127 21.92 2.17 -10.77
C GLN A 127 22.38 0.97 -9.96
N GLY A 128 22.21 -0.20 -10.30
CA GLY A 128 22.59 -1.35 -9.47
C GLY A 128 21.64 -1.63 -8.30
N PRO A 129 21.95 -2.73 -7.59
CA PRO A 129 20.98 -3.32 -6.66
C PRO A 129 20.80 -2.57 -5.33
N ASN A 130 21.66 -1.61 -5.02
CA ASN A 130 21.54 -0.81 -3.79
C ASN A 130 20.87 0.55 -4.03
N HIS A 131 20.38 0.77 -5.24
CA HIS A 131 19.77 2.06 -5.56
C HIS A 131 18.49 2.30 -4.75
N ARG A 132 18.33 3.54 -4.27
CA ARG A 132 17.20 3.94 -3.43
C ARG A 132 15.86 4.02 -4.15
N HIS A 133 15.85 4.30 -5.45
CA HIS A 133 14.63 4.35 -6.25
C HIS A 133 14.16 2.96 -6.69
N MET A 134 12.85 2.76 -6.67
CA MET A 134 12.16 1.53 -7.06
C MET A 134 10.99 1.85 -7.99
N SER A 135 11.20 2.77 -8.93
CA SER A 135 10.17 3.35 -9.79
C SER A 135 9.37 2.29 -10.57
N HIS A 136 10.01 1.22 -11.04
CA HIS A 136 9.36 0.09 -11.72
C HIS A 136 8.44 -0.75 -10.81
N LEU A 137 8.50 -0.57 -9.49
CA LEU A 137 7.65 -1.27 -8.52
C LEU A 137 6.40 -0.48 -8.13
N MET A 138 6.10 0.65 -8.78
CA MET A 138 4.82 1.35 -8.59
C MET A 138 3.61 0.45 -8.88
N CYS A 139 3.75 -0.50 -9.78
CA CYS A 139 2.74 -1.51 -10.08
C CYS A 139 2.29 -2.32 -8.85
N LEU A 140 3.17 -2.51 -7.87
CA LEU A 140 2.88 -3.21 -6.62
C LEU A 140 2.37 -2.22 -5.55
N PHE A 141 3.05 -1.07 -5.36
CA PHE A 141 2.65 0.01 -4.47
C PHE A 141 3.22 1.37 -4.96
N PRO A 142 2.41 2.44 -5.06
CA PRO A 142 1.04 2.60 -4.54
C PRO A 142 -0.08 2.01 -5.42
N LEU A 143 0.21 1.67 -6.67
CA LEU A 143 -0.76 1.03 -7.56
C LEU A 143 -1.09 -0.40 -7.09
N ASN A 144 -1.98 -1.07 -7.80
CA ASN A 144 -2.37 -2.46 -7.53
C ASN A 144 -2.49 -3.23 -8.85
N GLN A 145 -1.52 -3.01 -9.75
CA GLN A 145 -1.49 -3.65 -11.08
C GLN A 145 -0.99 -5.09 -11.02
N VAL A 146 -0.22 -5.43 -9.99
CA VAL A 146 0.26 -6.80 -9.74
C VAL A 146 -0.10 -7.25 -8.32
N ARG A 147 -0.54 -8.50 -8.19
CA ARG A 147 -1.07 -9.11 -6.95
C ARG A 147 -0.56 -10.53 -6.79
N PRO A 148 -0.60 -11.09 -5.57
CA PRO A 148 -0.38 -12.52 -5.39
C PRO A 148 -1.27 -13.34 -6.31
N GLY A 149 -0.66 -14.21 -7.11
CA GLY A 149 -1.38 -15.06 -8.07
C GLY A 149 -1.46 -14.53 -9.51
N ASP A 150 -1.01 -13.31 -9.79
CA ASP A 150 -0.96 -12.73 -11.15
C ASP A 150 0.19 -13.28 -12.01
N GLY A 151 0.64 -14.49 -11.74
CA GLY A 151 1.70 -15.14 -12.51
C GLY A 151 3.06 -14.49 -12.32
N GLY A 152 3.87 -14.49 -13.39
CA GLY A 152 5.29 -14.13 -13.33
C GLY A 152 5.59 -12.68 -12.93
N TYR A 153 4.68 -11.73 -13.15
CA TYR A 153 4.92 -10.31 -12.86
C TYR A 153 4.96 -10.01 -11.36
N TYR A 154 4.07 -10.61 -10.57
CA TYR A 154 4.12 -10.44 -9.11
C TYR A 154 5.42 -11.00 -8.54
N ASP A 155 5.77 -12.22 -8.93
CA ASP A 155 7.01 -12.86 -8.48
C ASP A 155 8.24 -12.06 -8.91
N ALA A 156 8.25 -11.53 -10.14
CA ALA A 156 9.32 -10.67 -10.64
C ALA A 156 9.41 -9.36 -9.84
N ALA A 157 8.26 -8.75 -9.47
CA ALA A 157 8.23 -7.56 -8.62
C ALA A 157 8.84 -7.83 -7.24
N VAL A 158 8.46 -8.93 -6.59
CA VAL A 158 9.00 -9.33 -5.28
C VAL A 158 10.50 -9.63 -5.36
N ARG A 159 10.96 -10.31 -6.44
CA ARG A 159 12.39 -10.54 -6.66
C ARG A 159 13.15 -9.25 -6.89
N SER A 160 12.60 -8.32 -7.69
CA SER A 160 13.20 -6.99 -7.90
C SER A 160 13.30 -6.19 -6.61
N LEU A 161 12.26 -6.22 -5.76
CA LEU A 161 12.29 -5.61 -4.44
C LEU A 161 13.39 -6.20 -3.58
N ARG A 162 13.50 -7.53 -3.53
CA ARG A 162 14.58 -8.23 -2.81
C ARG A 162 15.94 -7.86 -3.38
N PHE A 163 16.06 -7.74 -4.70
CA PHE A 163 17.30 -7.36 -5.36
C PHE A 163 17.74 -5.93 -5.02
N ARG A 164 16.82 -5.01 -4.71
CA ARG A 164 17.11 -3.66 -4.21
C ARG A 164 17.62 -3.61 -2.76
N GLY A 165 17.52 -4.72 -2.01
CA GLY A 165 17.98 -4.81 -0.62
C GLY A 165 17.19 -3.92 0.36
N ASP A 166 17.60 -3.96 1.62
CA ASP A 166 16.78 -3.46 2.71
C ASP A 166 17.16 -2.03 3.13
N VAL A 167 18.45 -1.75 3.24
CA VAL A 167 18.95 -0.47 3.74
C VAL A 167 19.03 0.55 2.61
N ALA A 168 18.59 1.77 2.88
CA ALA A 168 18.66 2.91 1.97
C ALA A 168 18.40 4.21 2.76
N THR A 169 18.14 5.31 2.05
CA THR A 169 17.63 6.55 2.64
C THR A 169 16.26 6.35 3.28
N GLY A 170 15.88 7.21 4.21
CA GLY A 170 14.67 7.03 5.00
C GLY A 170 13.39 6.92 4.18
N TRP A 171 13.18 7.82 3.20
CA TRP A 171 12.00 7.75 2.32
C TRP A 171 11.95 6.44 1.50
N SER A 172 13.12 5.95 1.08
CA SER A 172 13.21 4.69 0.34
C SER A 172 12.83 3.50 1.23
N MET A 173 13.28 3.49 2.50
CA MET A 173 12.87 2.48 3.47
C MET A 173 11.37 2.58 3.78
N GLY A 174 10.81 3.78 3.90
CA GLY A 174 9.36 3.98 4.00
C GLY A 174 8.59 3.35 2.84
N TRP A 175 9.08 3.54 1.60
CA TRP A 175 8.47 2.90 0.43
C TRP A 175 8.64 1.36 0.43
N LYS A 176 9.82 0.86 0.77
CA LYS A 176 10.11 -0.58 0.90
C LYS A 176 9.20 -1.26 1.93
N ALA A 177 8.92 -0.61 3.07
CA ALA A 177 8.00 -1.14 4.07
C ALA A 177 6.58 -1.37 3.48
N ASN A 178 6.08 -0.42 2.70
CA ASN A 178 4.81 -0.57 1.97
C ASN A 178 4.86 -1.67 0.92
N LEU A 179 5.94 -1.75 0.15
CA LEU A 179 6.11 -2.79 -0.88
C LEU A 179 6.14 -4.19 -0.27
N TRP A 180 6.86 -4.41 0.83
CA TRP A 180 6.88 -5.69 1.52
C TRP A 180 5.54 -6.03 2.17
N ALA A 181 4.81 -5.03 2.70
CA ALA A 181 3.45 -5.24 3.18
C ALA A 181 2.51 -5.67 2.04
N ARG A 182 2.64 -5.09 0.84
CA ARG A 182 1.89 -5.52 -0.36
C ARG A 182 2.34 -6.88 -0.88
N ALA A 183 3.60 -7.22 -0.71
CA ALA A 183 4.13 -8.57 -0.97
C ALA A 183 3.67 -9.60 0.08
N LYS A 184 2.84 -9.21 1.06
CA LYS A 184 2.34 -10.08 2.15
C LYS A 184 3.44 -10.64 3.05
N ASP A 185 4.62 -10.04 3.05
CA ASP A 185 5.75 -10.41 3.92
C ASP A 185 5.90 -9.39 5.05
N GLY A 186 5.10 -9.59 6.11
CA GLY A 186 5.12 -8.72 7.28
C GLY A 186 6.41 -8.80 8.09
N ASP A 187 7.04 -9.95 8.13
CA ASP A 187 8.32 -10.10 8.83
C ASP A 187 9.43 -9.31 8.14
N HIS A 188 9.47 -9.34 6.80
CA HIS A 188 10.42 -8.53 6.04
C HIS A 188 10.09 -7.02 6.13
N ALA A 189 8.81 -6.65 6.03
CA ALA A 189 8.39 -5.25 6.27
C ALA A 189 8.85 -4.74 7.64
N ARG A 190 8.80 -5.58 8.70
CA ARG A 190 9.32 -5.26 10.02
C ARG A 190 10.85 -5.11 10.04
N VAL A 191 11.59 -5.89 9.26
CA VAL A 191 13.04 -5.70 9.09
C VAL A 191 13.33 -4.31 8.54
N ILE A 192 12.58 -3.88 7.51
CA ILE A 192 12.71 -2.52 6.95
C ILE A 192 12.42 -1.45 8.02
N LEU A 193 11.31 -1.60 8.79
CA LEU A 193 10.98 -0.66 9.88
C LEU A 193 12.11 -0.58 10.92
N ASN A 194 12.68 -1.71 11.33
CA ASN A 194 13.79 -1.72 12.28
C ASN A 194 15.03 -1.00 11.73
N ASN A 195 15.31 -1.13 10.43
CA ASN A 195 16.39 -0.41 9.78
C ASN A 195 16.09 1.10 9.71
N ALA A 196 14.86 1.48 9.42
CA ALA A 196 14.41 2.86 9.33
C ALA A 196 14.41 3.58 10.70
N LEU A 197 14.20 2.85 11.79
CA LEU A 197 14.18 3.40 13.16
C LEU A 197 15.57 3.47 13.82
N ARG A 198 16.64 3.14 13.11
CA ARG A 198 18.01 3.34 13.63
C ARG A 198 18.33 4.82 13.77
N HIS A 199 19.09 5.15 14.81
CA HIS A 199 19.56 6.51 14.98
C HIS A 199 20.55 6.89 13.86
N SER A 200 20.26 7.99 13.17
CA SER A 200 21.15 8.58 12.15
C SER A 200 22.08 9.58 12.82
N THR A 201 23.38 9.42 12.60
CA THR A 201 24.42 10.35 13.06
C THR A 201 24.86 11.31 11.97
N THR A 202 24.36 11.17 10.76
CA THR A 202 24.72 11.95 9.58
C THR A 202 23.71 13.07 9.36
N TYR A 203 24.19 14.31 9.37
CA TYR A 203 23.37 15.53 9.17
C TYR A 203 23.63 16.21 7.82
N GLY A 204 24.71 15.84 7.13
CA GLY A 204 24.98 16.24 5.75
C GLY A 204 24.35 15.29 4.75
N VAL A 205 24.52 15.53 3.45
CA VAL A 205 24.04 14.63 2.40
C VAL A 205 24.81 13.31 2.44
N ASP A 206 24.10 12.21 2.70
CA ASP A 206 24.65 10.85 2.70
C ASP A 206 23.58 9.88 2.21
N GLU A 207 23.68 9.48 0.96
CA GLU A 207 22.68 8.66 0.25
C GLU A 207 22.54 7.23 0.75
N GLY A 208 23.42 6.77 1.65
CA GLY A 208 23.42 5.43 2.21
C GLY A 208 22.91 5.30 3.64
N GLN A 209 22.63 6.41 4.32
CA GLN A 209 22.43 6.46 5.78
C GLN A 209 21.04 6.94 6.18
N GLY A 210 20.00 6.20 5.82
CA GLY A 210 18.66 6.43 6.37
C GLY A 210 18.59 6.11 7.87
N GLY A 211 17.53 6.55 8.51
CA GLY A 211 17.25 6.35 9.93
C GLY A 211 16.43 7.50 10.48
N ILE A 212 16.49 7.70 11.79
CA ILE A 212 15.82 8.82 12.47
C ILE A 212 16.82 9.63 13.30
N TYR A 213 16.60 10.94 13.37
CA TYR A 213 17.31 11.83 14.29
C TYR A 213 16.72 11.75 15.70
N TYR A 214 17.38 12.36 16.69
CA TYR A 214 16.89 12.40 18.08
C TYR A 214 15.49 13.02 18.26
N ASN A 215 15.08 13.89 17.35
CA ASN A 215 13.73 14.47 17.32
C ASN A 215 12.70 13.60 16.59
N LEU A 216 13.05 12.36 16.26
CA LEU A 216 12.25 11.37 15.52
C LEU A 216 11.97 11.73 14.06
N TYR A 217 12.60 12.74 13.51
CA TYR A 217 12.52 13.03 12.09
C TYR A 217 13.33 12.04 11.27
N ASP A 218 12.75 11.64 10.15
CA ASP A 218 13.41 10.77 9.18
C ASP A 218 14.66 11.41 8.57
N SER A 219 15.63 10.60 8.27
CA SER A 219 16.89 10.99 7.63
C SER A 219 17.01 10.38 6.24
N HIS A 220 17.02 11.26 5.23
CA HIS A 220 17.74 10.97 4.00
C HIS A 220 19.23 11.22 4.23
N ALA A 221 19.52 12.14 5.16
CA ALA A 221 20.61 13.03 5.39
C ALA A 221 20.69 14.12 4.29
N PRO A 222 19.99 15.29 4.48
CA PRO A 222 19.26 15.72 5.68
C PRO A 222 17.83 15.16 5.83
N PHE A 223 17.02 15.77 6.73
CA PHE A 223 15.64 15.43 7.00
C PHE A 223 14.74 15.47 5.75
N GLN A 224 13.90 14.44 5.62
CA GLN A 224 12.79 14.38 4.68
C GLN A 224 11.58 13.72 5.36
N ILE A 225 10.44 14.41 5.36
CA ILE A 225 9.20 13.92 6.03
C ILE A 225 8.63 12.65 5.39
N ASP A 226 9.00 12.38 4.16
CA ASP A 226 8.49 11.25 3.34
C ASP A 226 8.69 9.92 4.06
N GLY A 227 9.85 9.71 4.70
CA GLY A 227 10.12 8.48 5.43
C GLY A 227 9.24 8.34 6.67
N ASN A 228 8.97 9.42 7.41
CA ASN A 228 8.05 9.39 8.53
C ASN A 228 6.66 8.93 8.10
N PHE A 229 6.11 9.53 7.05
CA PHE A 229 4.79 9.16 6.53
C PHE A 229 4.79 7.79 5.86
N GLY A 230 5.84 7.47 5.12
CA GLY A 230 6.01 6.18 4.47
C GLY A 230 6.05 5.01 5.47
N MET A 231 6.73 5.17 6.61
CA MET A 231 6.75 4.16 7.67
C MET A 231 5.39 4.00 8.35
N CYS A 232 4.67 5.10 8.64
CA CYS A 232 3.31 5.04 9.17
C CYS A 232 2.37 4.32 8.20
N SER A 233 2.46 4.65 6.91
CA SER A 233 1.71 3.97 5.84
C SER A 233 2.06 2.49 5.76
N GLY A 234 3.35 2.13 5.85
CA GLY A 234 3.81 0.75 5.85
C GLY A 234 3.19 -0.07 6.99
N ILE A 235 3.15 0.46 8.21
CA ILE A 235 2.50 -0.16 9.35
C ILE A 235 0.99 -0.34 9.08
N ALA A 236 0.33 0.68 8.56
CA ALA A 236 -1.08 0.58 8.21
C ALA A 236 -1.33 -0.51 7.14
N GLN A 237 -0.49 -0.59 6.09
CA GLN A 237 -0.57 -1.63 5.05
C GLN A 237 -0.30 -3.05 5.58
N MET A 238 0.49 -3.21 6.63
CA MET A 238 0.67 -4.51 7.29
C MET A 238 -0.59 -4.98 8.00
N LEU A 239 -1.40 -4.06 8.51
CA LEU A 239 -2.57 -4.33 9.34
C LEU A 239 -3.88 -4.34 8.56
N LEU A 240 -3.99 -3.52 7.52
CA LEU A 240 -5.19 -3.37 6.69
C LEU A 240 -4.83 -3.02 5.24
N GLN A 241 -5.40 -3.73 4.30
CA GLN A 241 -5.41 -3.35 2.89
C GLN A 241 -6.85 -3.34 2.38
N SER A 242 -7.19 -2.47 1.43
CA SER A 242 -8.56 -2.34 0.93
C SER A 242 -8.66 -2.08 -0.57
N GLN A 243 -7.70 -2.59 -1.34
CA GLN A 243 -7.74 -2.52 -2.78
C GLN A 243 -8.85 -3.43 -3.32
N ASP A 244 -9.35 -3.09 -4.50
CA ASP A 244 -10.42 -3.85 -5.19
C ASP A 244 -11.73 -3.95 -4.39
N ASN A 245 -11.99 -2.97 -3.51
CA ASN A 245 -13.14 -2.95 -2.62
C ASN A 245 -13.20 -4.15 -1.63
N ILE A 246 -12.05 -4.79 -1.37
CA ILE A 246 -11.92 -5.88 -0.40
C ILE A 246 -11.14 -5.37 0.80
N ILE A 247 -11.74 -5.41 1.99
CA ILE A 247 -11.06 -5.10 3.26
C ILE A 247 -10.34 -6.34 3.74
N GLU A 248 -9.02 -6.34 3.55
CA GLU A 248 -8.17 -7.45 3.96
C GLU A 248 -7.57 -7.19 5.34
N ILE A 249 -7.90 -8.06 6.29
CA ILE A 249 -7.56 -7.94 7.71
C ILE A 249 -6.23 -8.65 7.97
N LEU A 250 -5.26 -7.93 8.56
CA LEU A 250 -3.92 -8.40 8.93
C LEU A 250 -3.14 -9.06 7.76
N PRO A 251 -3.13 -8.46 6.55
CA PRO A 251 -2.60 -9.10 5.35
C PRO A 251 -1.09 -9.38 5.41
N ALA A 252 -0.35 -8.63 6.24
CA ALA A 252 1.10 -8.76 6.40
C ALA A 252 1.51 -8.56 7.86
N LEU A 253 0.81 -9.21 8.79
CA LEU A 253 1.13 -9.11 10.22
C LEU A 253 2.48 -9.78 10.52
N PRO A 254 3.47 -9.06 11.11
CA PRO A 254 4.71 -9.68 11.54
C PRO A 254 4.47 -10.80 12.56
N SER A 255 5.20 -11.90 12.42
CA SER A 255 5.05 -13.09 13.28
C SER A 255 5.25 -12.82 14.77
N VAL A 256 6.02 -11.78 15.11
CA VAL A 256 6.29 -11.36 16.48
C VAL A 256 5.20 -10.46 17.07
N TRP A 257 4.31 -9.91 16.27
CA TRP A 257 3.16 -9.11 16.74
C TRP A 257 1.98 -10.04 17.09
N LYS A 258 2.21 -10.90 18.05
CA LYS A 258 1.25 -11.98 18.38
C LYS A 258 -0.10 -11.48 18.87
N ASN A 259 -0.11 -10.42 19.68
CA ASN A 259 -1.32 -9.87 20.25
C ASN A 259 -1.33 -8.35 20.05
N GLY A 260 -2.47 -7.78 19.75
CA GLY A 260 -2.60 -6.34 19.59
C GLY A 260 -3.98 -5.90 19.18
N HIS A 261 -4.10 -4.59 19.03
CA HIS A 261 -5.28 -3.94 18.47
C HIS A 261 -4.86 -2.68 17.72
N VAL A 262 -5.67 -2.28 16.78
CA VAL A 262 -5.57 -1.00 16.07
C VAL A 262 -6.98 -0.45 15.86
N THR A 263 -7.13 0.85 15.92
CA THR A 263 -8.43 1.52 15.75
C THR A 263 -8.34 2.67 14.75
N GLY A 264 -9.44 2.93 14.05
CA GLY A 264 -9.60 4.10 13.19
C GLY A 264 -8.94 4.02 11.83
N LEU A 265 -8.50 2.85 11.38
CA LEU A 265 -7.94 2.69 10.03
C LEU A 265 -9.02 2.97 8.98
N LYS A 266 -8.64 3.64 7.90
CA LYS A 266 -9.54 3.96 6.79
C LYS A 266 -9.40 2.94 5.67
N ALA A 267 -10.55 2.54 5.12
CA ALA A 267 -10.63 1.63 3.99
C ALA A 267 -11.44 2.23 2.85
N VAL A 268 -11.19 1.73 1.63
CA VAL A 268 -11.95 2.08 0.43
C VAL A 268 -13.43 1.81 0.66
N GLY A 269 -14.33 2.60 0.06
CA GLY A 269 -15.77 2.54 0.32
C GLY A 269 -16.23 3.38 1.52
N ASN A 270 -15.33 4.23 2.06
CA ASN A 270 -15.59 5.08 3.21
C ASN A 270 -15.92 4.31 4.49
N PHE A 271 -15.11 3.29 4.76
CA PHE A 271 -15.18 2.54 6.00
C PHE A 271 -14.13 2.98 7.00
N THR A 272 -14.45 2.83 8.31
CA THR A 272 -13.48 2.93 9.41
C THR A 272 -13.40 1.57 10.08
N VAL A 273 -12.19 1.06 10.28
CA VAL A 273 -11.92 -0.32 10.70
C VAL A 273 -11.08 -0.35 11.96
N ASP A 274 -11.58 -1.08 12.97
CA ASP A 274 -10.86 -1.44 14.19
C ASP A 274 -10.59 -2.95 14.16
N ILE A 275 -9.40 -3.38 14.54
CA ILE A 275 -8.98 -4.79 14.48
C ILE A 275 -8.36 -5.17 15.81
N THR A 276 -8.75 -6.34 16.35
CA THR A 276 -8.11 -6.98 17.51
C THR A 276 -7.63 -8.36 17.10
N TRP A 277 -6.44 -8.72 17.56
CA TRP A 277 -5.86 -10.03 17.26
C TRP A 277 -5.15 -10.64 18.47
N VAL A 278 -5.15 -11.97 18.55
CA VAL A 278 -4.49 -12.78 19.56
C VAL A 278 -3.79 -13.96 18.89
N ASN A 279 -2.55 -14.23 19.29
CA ASN A 279 -1.70 -15.27 18.70
C ASN A 279 -1.57 -15.19 17.17
N GLY A 280 -1.48 -13.95 16.65
CA GLY A 280 -1.33 -13.67 15.22
C GLY A 280 -2.60 -13.88 14.39
N LYS A 281 -3.75 -14.09 15.01
CA LYS A 281 -5.04 -14.29 14.34
C LYS A 281 -6.03 -13.20 14.74
N PRO A 282 -6.81 -12.64 13.80
CA PRO A 282 -7.86 -11.71 14.16
C PRO A 282 -8.89 -12.40 15.05
N THR A 283 -9.33 -11.72 16.09
CA THR A 283 -10.37 -12.21 17.02
C THR A 283 -11.65 -11.40 16.88
N ALA A 284 -11.53 -10.10 16.64
CA ALA A 284 -12.66 -9.24 16.40
C ALA A 284 -12.29 -8.09 15.46
N THR A 285 -13.24 -7.67 14.65
CA THR A 285 -13.15 -6.47 13.81
C THR A 285 -14.44 -5.67 13.92
N ARG A 286 -14.30 -4.37 14.10
CA ARG A 286 -15.43 -3.43 14.08
C ARG A 286 -15.28 -2.53 12.87
N ILE A 287 -16.30 -2.47 12.03
CA ILE A 287 -16.29 -1.70 10.77
C ILE A 287 -17.47 -0.73 10.80
N VAL A 288 -17.19 0.57 10.69
CA VAL A 288 -18.22 1.61 10.53
C VAL A 288 -18.35 1.95 9.06
N SER A 289 -19.55 1.76 8.52
CA SER A 289 -19.91 2.18 7.16
C SER A 289 -20.41 3.62 7.19
N HIS A 290 -19.73 4.55 6.52
CA HIS A 290 -20.14 5.96 6.54
C HIS A 290 -21.14 6.31 5.41
N LYS A 291 -21.14 5.56 4.30
CA LYS A 291 -21.99 5.86 3.13
C LYS A 291 -22.99 4.77 2.77
N GLY A 292 -22.85 3.59 3.35
CA GLY A 292 -23.55 2.40 2.87
C GLY A 292 -22.93 1.90 1.56
N ALA A 293 -22.50 0.65 1.58
CA ALA A 293 -21.96 -0.03 0.42
C ALA A 293 -21.91 -1.55 0.71
N PRO A 294 -21.83 -2.40 -0.29
CA PRO A 294 -21.42 -3.78 -0.08
C PRO A 294 -20.07 -3.82 0.64
N LEU A 295 -19.96 -4.68 1.63
CA LEU A 295 -18.77 -4.83 2.45
C LEU A 295 -18.18 -6.21 2.20
N VAL A 296 -17.00 -6.27 1.58
CA VAL A 296 -16.26 -7.51 1.39
C VAL A 296 -15.07 -7.53 2.35
N VAL A 297 -15.01 -8.56 3.20
CA VAL A 297 -13.95 -8.74 4.19
C VAL A 297 -13.19 -10.02 3.90
N LYS A 298 -11.86 -9.95 3.92
CA LYS A 298 -10.96 -11.07 3.70
C LYS A 298 -9.94 -11.16 4.83
N SER A 299 -9.52 -12.38 5.17
CA SER A 299 -8.33 -12.64 5.99
C SER A 299 -7.68 -13.95 5.55
N ASP A 300 -6.36 -13.99 5.52
CA ASP A 300 -5.59 -15.23 5.28
C ASP A 300 -5.60 -16.16 6.50
N LYS A 301 -6.12 -15.70 7.63
CA LYS A 301 -6.14 -16.41 8.92
C LYS A 301 -7.48 -17.09 9.08
N ASP A 302 -7.68 -18.21 8.40
CA ASP A 302 -8.78 -19.16 8.55
C ASP A 302 -10.09 -18.60 9.14
N LEU A 303 -10.92 -18.00 8.28
CA LEU A 303 -12.23 -17.47 8.67
C LEU A 303 -13.32 -18.57 8.59
N THR A 304 -13.09 -19.73 9.19
CA THR A 304 -14.02 -20.86 9.08
C THR A 304 -15.37 -20.61 9.74
N THR A 305 -15.44 -19.62 10.63
CA THR A 305 -16.71 -19.23 11.26
C THR A 305 -16.70 -17.73 11.52
N VAL A 306 -17.56 -17.00 10.81
CA VAL A 306 -17.72 -15.57 10.96
C VAL A 306 -19.09 -15.30 11.58
N TYR A 307 -19.09 -14.64 12.75
CA TYR A 307 -20.31 -14.16 13.41
C TYR A 307 -20.43 -12.66 13.13
N VAL A 308 -21.49 -12.26 12.45
CA VAL A 308 -21.71 -10.90 12.01
C VAL A 308 -22.92 -10.29 12.70
N HIS A 309 -22.71 -9.15 13.35
CA HIS A 309 -23.75 -8.37 13.97
C HIS A 309 -23.81 -6.98 13.34
N VAL A 310 -25.02 -6.57 12.91
CA VAL A 310 -25.29 -5.21 12.46
C VAL A 310 -26.45 -4.66 13.27
N GLY A 311 -26.15 -3.92 14.31
CA GLY A 311 -27.15 -3.49 15.29
C GLY A 311 -27.86 -4.71 15.88
N GLN A 312 -29.19 -4.81 15.67
CA GLN A 312 -29.99 -5.97 16.10
C GLN A 312 -30.33 -6.96 14.97
N LYS A 313 -29.74 -6.77 13.78
CA LYS A 313 -30.04 -7.61 12.62
C LYS A 313 -28.82 -8.48 12.27
N ASN A 314 -29.07 -9.75 12.00
CA ASN A 314 -28.08 -10.60 11.34
C ASN A 314 -28.10 -10.27 9.84
N LEU A 315 -26.92 -10.06 9.28
CA LEU A 315 -26.75 -9.90 7.83
C LEU A 315 -26.47 -11.25 7.18
N GLU A 316 -26.93 -11.38 5.94
CA GLU A 316 -26.55 -12.51 5.12
C GLU A 316 -25.07 -12.40 4.73
N VAL A 317 -24.30 -13.48 4.94
CA VAL A 317 -22.91 -13.61 4.52
C VAL A 317 -22.88 -14.48 3.28
N VAL A 318 -22.48 -13.90 2.16
CA VAL A 318 -22.39 -14.60 0.87
C VAL A 318 -20.89 -14.81 0.57
N PRO A 319 -20.43 -16.06 0.37
CA PRO A 319 -19.08 -16.32 -0.08
C PRO A 319 -18.83 -15.65 -1.44
N THR A 320 -17.74 -14.91 -1.58
CA THR A 320 -17.30 -14.34 -2.84
C THR A 320 -16.46 -15.35 -3.64
N ALA A 321 -16.18 -15.06 -4.90
CA ALA A 321 -15.27 -15.86 -5.72
C ALA A 321 -13.80 -15.82 -5.22
N THR A 322 -13.46 -14.87 -4.36
CA THR A 322 -12.13 -14.76 -3.75
C THR A 322 -12.05 -15.66 -2.53
N GLN A 323 -11.12 -16.60 -2.50
CA GLN A 323 -10.92 -17.50 -1.36
C GLN A 323 -10.70 -16.72 -0.06
N GLY A 324 -11.43 -17.08 1.01
CA GLY A 324 -11.36 -16.45 2.32
C GLY A 324 -12.01 -15.06 2.41
N ALA A 325 -12.75 -14.63 1.38
CA ALA A 325 -13.51 -13.39 1.41
C ALA A 325 -15.00 -13.65 1.67
N TYR A 326 -15.62 -12.75 2.42
CA TYR A 326 -17.04 -12.76 2.75
C TYR A 326 -17.65 -11.42 2.37
N GLU A 327 -18.76 -11.47 1.64
CA GLU A 327 -19.53 -10.29 1.26
C GLU A 327 -20.74 -10.15 2.20
N LEU A 328 -20.92 -8.92 2.71
CA LEU A 328 -22.12 -8.49 3.39
C LEU A 328 -22.85 -7.51 2.49
N LYS A 329 -24.00 -7.96 1.97
CA LYS A 329 -24.89 -7.11 1.19
C LYS A 329 -25.61 -6.14 2.12
N ASP A 330 -26.05 -5.04 1.58
CA ASP A 330 -26.97 -4.10 2.25
C ASP A 330 -26.50 -3.55 3.60
N VAL A 331 -25.21 -3.21 3.71
CA VAL A 331 -24.69 -2.51 4.89
C VAL A 331 -25.14 -1.04 4.85
N PRO A 332 -26.05 -0.58 5.72
CA PRO A 332 -26.55 0.79 5.66
C PRO A 332 -25.49 1.84 5.99
N ALA A 333 -25.70 3.07 5.50
CA ALA A 333 -24.92 4.22 5.95
C ALA A 333 -25.11 4.44 7.47
N GLY A 334 -24.01 4.73 8.16
CA GLY A 334 -23.98 4.91 9.62
C GLY A 334 -23.98 3.60 10.41
N ALA A 335 -24.12 2.44 9.75
CA ALA A 335 -24.12 1.16 10.44
C ALA A 335 -22.72 0.79 10.97
N THR A 336 -22.72 0.12 12.11
CA THR A 336 -21.54 -0.58 12.64
C THR A 336 -21.72 -2.08 12.42
N VAL A 337 -20.71 -2.69 11.78
CA VAL A 337 -20.63 -4.13 11.59
C VAL A 337 -19.57 -4.66 12.55
N GLU A 338 -19.92 -5.63 13.36
CA GLU A 338 -19.00 -6.33 14.26
C GLU A 338 -18.82 -7.76 13.76
N ILE A 339 -17.60 -8.16 13.56
CA ILE A 339 -17.22 -9.48 13.04
C ILE A 339 -16.35 -10.17 14.08
N GLU A 340 -16.80 -11.33 14.57
CA GLU A 340 -16.01 -12.22 15.42
C GLU A 340 -15.51 -13.41 14.61
N PHE A 341 -14.23 -13.70 14.73
CA PHE A 341 -13.54 -14.79 14.04
C PHE A 341 -13.39 -16.06 14.90
N THR A 342 -13.86 -15.99 16.15
CA THR A 342 -13.91 -17.11 17.07
C THR A 342 -15.31 -17.24 17.63
N LYS A 343 -15.77 -18.45 17.94
CA LYS A 343 -17.09 -18.64 18.55
C LYS A 343 -17.21 -17.80 19.83
N PRO A 344 -18.20 -16.90 19.93
CA PRO A 344 -18.37 -16.10 21.13
C PRO A 344 -18.55 -17.01 22.35
N ALA A 345 -17.87 -16.70 23.44
CA ALA A 345 -18.05 -17.37 24.73
C ALA A 345 -19.37 -16.96 25.43
N GLY A 346 -20.51 -16.93 24.65
CA GLY A 346 -21.81 -16.50 25.09
C GLY A 346 -22.15 -15.05 24.71
N LEU A 347 -23.42 -14.78 24.43
CA LEU A 347 -24.01 -13.51 23.98
C LEU A 347 -23.86 -12.32 24.94
N GLY A 348 -22.87 -12.29 25.81
CA GLY A 348 -22.66 -11.25 26.80
C GLY A 348 -21.30 -10.53 26.77
N ALA A 349 -20.39 -10.86 25.87
CA ALA A 349 -18.99 -10.47 26.00
C ALA A 349 -18.49 -9.36 25.04
N LEU A 350 -19.33 -8.81 24.19
CA LEU A 350 -18.95 -7.66 23.35
C LEU A 350 -19.31 -6.32 23.99
N LYS A 351 -18.78 -6.06 25.16
CA LYS A 351 -18.33 -4.69 25.44
C LYS A 351 -16.91 -4.63 24.89
N ALA A 352 -16.73 -4.01 23.72
CA ALA A 352 -15.44 -3.44 23.39
C ALA A 352 -14.98 -2.74 24.67
N ALA A 353 -13.91 -3.23 25.27
CA ALA A 353 -13.23 -2.45 26.28
C ALA A 353 -12.84 -1.18 25.52
N ALA A 354 -13.65 -0.13 25.67
CA ALA A 354 -13.17 1.20 25.39
C ALA A 354 -11.79 1.23 26.02
N PRO A 355 -10.73 1.60 25.29
CA PRO A 355 -9.41 1.67 25.87
C PRO A 355 -9.61 2.41 27.18
N ALA A 356 -9.29 1.77 28.31
CA ALA A 356 -9.44 2.41 29.60
C ALA A 356 -8.68 3.72 29.41
N ALA A 357 -9.43 4.83 29.36
CA ALA A 357 -8.88 6.12 29.06
C ALA A 357 -7.72 6.25 30.03
N SER A 358 -6.50 6.18 29.52
CA SER A 358 -5.32 6.23 30.35
C SER A 358 -5.46 7.52 31.15
N LYS A 359 -5.70 7.43 32.44
CA LYS A 359 -5.70 8.58 33.34
C LYS A 359 -4.31 9.22 33.43
N ALA A 360 -3.36 8.67 32.66
CA ALA A 360 -2.01 9.19 32.62
C ALA A 360 -2.03 10.61 32.02
N VAL A 361 -1.47 11.53 32.76
CA VAL A 361 -1.34 12.94 32.41
C VAL A 361 0.08 13.17 31.91
N TYR A 362 0.20 13.85 30.77
CA TYR A 362 1.48 14.18 30.14
C TYR A 362 1.61 15.70 29.99
N ASP A 363 2.79 16.22 30.13
CA ASP A 363 3.11 17.58 29.70
C ASP A 363 3.25 17.67 28.16
N LEU A 364 3.44 18.88 27.63
CA LEU A 364 3.57 19.08 26.18
C LEU A 364 4.84 18.46 25.57
N SER A 365 5.80 18.08 26.41
CA SER A 365 7.00 17.34 25.95
C SER A 365 6.79 15.82 25.91
N GLY A 366 5.59 15.36 26.25
CA GLY A 366 5.24 13.93 26.30
C GLY A 366 5.73 13.21 27.57
N ARG A 367 6.23 13.94 28.57
CA ARG A 367 6.66 13.37 29.84
C ARG A 367 5.45 13.16 30.75
N ARG A 368 5.32 11.97 31.34
CA ARG A 368 4.26 11.68 32.33
C ARG A 368 4.43 12.55 33.57
N VAL A 369 3.37 13.24 33.96
CA VAL A 369 3.34 14.11 35.14
C VAL A 369 2.23 13.67 36.09
N SER A 370 2.25 14.19 37.34
CA SER A 370 1.20 13.91 38.32
C SER A 370 -0.12 14.57 37.91
N GLU A 371 -1.24 14.02 38.32
CA GLU A 371 -2.56 14.61 38.09
C GLU A 371 -2.72 16.00 38.75
N SER A 372 -1.89 16.35 39.72
CA SER A 372 -1.86 17.64 40.40
C SER A 372 -0.91 18.67 39.80
N ALA A 373 -0.20 18.33 38.73
CA ALA A 373 0.69 19.29 38.05
C ALA A 373 -0.13 20.42 37.42
N HIS A 374 0.36 21.67 37.52
CA HIS A 374 -0.29 22.85 36.92
C HIS A 374 0.27 23.11 35.52
N GLY A 375 -0.56 23.67 34.64
CA GLY A 375 -0.19 24.04 33.27
C GLY A 375 -0.96 23.29 32.19
N LEU A 376 -0.55 23.47 30.93
CA LEU A 376 -1.18 22.79 29.81
C LEU A 376 -0.72 21.32 29.75
N GLN A 377 -1.67 20.42 29.82
CA GLN A 377 -1.46 18.97 29.92
C GLN A 377 -2.22 18.22 28.82
N ILE A 378 -1.81 16.98 28.56
CA ILE A 378 -2.53 16.04 27.70
C ILE A 378 -3.13 14.94 28.60
N VAL A 379 -4.46 14.85 28.60
CA VAL A 379 -5.22 13.85 29.38
C VAL A 379 -6.15 13.14 28.43
N GLY A 380 -6.00 11.82 28.30
CA GLY A 380 -6.85 11.03 27.39
C GLY A 380 -6.78 11.50 25.93
N GLY A 381 -5.64 12.06 25.49
CA GLY A 381 -5.47 12.60 24.12
C GLY A 381 -5.96 14.04 23.93
N HIS A 382 -6.52 14.68 24.95
CA HIS A 382 -7.02 16.06 24.90
C HIS A 382 -6.11 17.03 25.65
N LYS A 383 -5.96 18.26 25.13
CA LYS A 383 -5.26 19.35 25.84
C LYS A 383 -6.16 19.92 26.93
N VAL A 384 -5.67 19.91 28.14
CA VAL A 384 -6.38 20.42 29.32
C VAL A 384 -5.45 21.41 30.05
N LEU A 385 -5.96 22.61 30.41
CA LEU A 385 -5.28 23.53 31.26
C LEU A 385 -5.74 23.30 32.73
N ARG A 386 -4.79 23.03 33.63
CA ARG A 386 -5.04 22.83 35.06
C ARG A 386 -4.22 23.77 35.93
#